data_572e4dfbdb71d3e5b832e37c26cc6f2a
#
_entry.id   572e4dfbdb71d3e5b832e37c26cc6f2a
#
_cell.length_a   1.000
_cell.length_b   1.000
_cell.length_c   1.000
_cell.angle_alpha   90.00
_cell.angle_beta   90.00
_cell.angle_gamma   90.00
#
_symmetry.space_group_name_H-M   'P 1'
#
loop_
_entity.id
_entity.type
_entity.pdbx_description
1 polymer ?
#
loop_
_entity_poly.entity_id
_entity_poly.type
_entity_poly.pdbx_seq_one_letter_code
_entity_poly.pdbx_strand_id
1 'polypeptide(L)'
;DRVSLNDSVDELNSLIADEYVDYSDLEVVKLQKAILTLPTKQQLAFNLRYYDDLGYDEIAGIIGSTADGVKSSYHIAKDKIIKYMNSNN
;
A
#
# COMPACT_ATOMS: atom_id res chain seq x y z
N ASP A 1 5.20 8.87 28.81
CA ASP A 1 5.81 9.17 28.02
C ASP A 1 5.44 8.80 26.76
N ARG A 2 5.94 8.79 26.03
CA ARG A 2 5.68 8.68 24.82
C ARG A 2 6.27 7.49 24.31
N VAL A 3 5.64 6.84 23.51
CA VAL A 3 6.26 5.84 22.74
C VAL A 3 6.82 6.52 21.57
N SER A 4 8.12 6.50 21.44
CA SER A 4 8.71 7.13 20.30
C SER A 4 8.53 6.21 19.12
N LEU A 5 8.71 6.76 17.97
CA LEU A 5 8.68 5.98 16.76
C LEU A 5 9.76 4.91 16.78
N ASN A 6 10.91 5.22 17.37
CA ASN A 6 11.99 4.24 17.46
C ASN A 6 11.62 3.06 18.32
N ASP A 7 10.91 3.31 19.42
CA ASP A 7 10.48 2.21 20.28
C ASP A 7 9.55 1.27 19.54
N SER A 8 8.65 1.83 18.74
CA SER A 8 7.73 1.00 17.97
C SER A 8 8.47 0.16 16.95
N VAL A 9 9.46 0.75 16.30
CA VAL A 9 10.25 0.03 15.32
C VAL A 9 11.04 -1.08 15.99
N ASP A 10 11.61 -0.83 17.16
CA ASP A 10 12.36 -1.83 17.87
C ASP A 10 11.49 -3.00 18.28
N GLU A 11 10.27 -2.72 18.71
CA GLU A 11 9.34 -3.78 19.05
C GLU A 11 9.02 -4.63 17.84
N LEU A 12 8.77 -3.99 16.72
CA LEU A 12 8.47 -4.72 15.50
C LEU A 12 9.65 -5.57 15.07
N ASN A 13 10.85 -5.02 15.15
CA ASN A 13 12.05 -5.76 14.80
C ASN A 13 12.25 -6.96 15.72
N SER A 14 11.93 -6.81 16.99
CA SER A 14 12.03 -7.93 17.92
C SER A 14 11.09 -9.05 17.54
N LEU A 15 9.87 -8.72 17.18
CA LEU A 15 8.90 -9.72 16.77
C LEU A 15 9.38 -10.45 15.52
N ILE A 16 9.96 -9.72 14.59
CA ILE A 16 10.46 -10.31 13.36
C ILE A 16 11.65 -11.21 13.65
N ALA A 17 12.50 -10.79 14.58
CA ALA A 17 13.70 -11.56 14.91
C ALA A 17 13.40 -12.83 15.69
N ASP A 18 12.24 -12.86 16.37
CA ASP A 18 11.87 -14.06 17.10
C ASP A 18 11.35 -15.08 16.13
N GLU A 19 10.59 -16.00 16.58
CA GLU A 19 10.10 -17.04 15.74
C GLU A 19 8.81 -16.73 15.10
N TYR A 20 8.37 -15.50 15.21
CA TYR A 20 7.10 -15.09 14.65
C TYR A 20 7.23 -14.56 13.24
N VAL A 21 8.39 -14.72 12.62
CA VAL A 21 8.56 -14.23 11.27
C VAL A 21 7.62 -14.97 10.35
N ASP A 22 6.79 -14.22 9.67
CA ASP A 22 5.85 -14.75 8.70
C ASP A 22 6.15 -14.01 7.40
N TYR A 23 6.53 -14.76 6.38
CA TYR A 23 6.89 -14.14 5.12
C TYR A 23 5.73 -13.37 4.50
N SER A 24 4.49 -13.81 4.77
CA SER A 24 3.35 -13.06 4.27
C SER A 24 3.25 -11.70 4.96
N ASP A 25 3.64 -11.61 6.21
CA ASP A 25 3.67 -10.31 6.89
C ASP A 25 4.71 -9.39 6.28
N LEU A 26 5.87 -9.94 5.92
CA LEU A 26 6.90 -9.14 5.28
C LEU A 26 6.43 -8.65 3.91
N GLU A 27 5.70 -9.47 3.18
CA GLU A 27 5.15 -9.06 1.91
C GLU A 27 4.11 -7.97 2.08
N VAL A 28 3.29 -8.05 3.12
CA VAL A 28 2.32 -7.01 3.39
C VAL A 28 3.02 -5.69 3.68
N VAL A 29 4.08 -5.72 4.48
CA VAL A 29 4.84 -4.51 4.77
C VAL A 29 5.44 -3.94 3.50
N LYS A 30 5.99 -4.79 2.65
CA LYS A 30 6.58 -4.33 1.39
C LYS A 30 5.52 -3.73 0.48
N LEU A 31 4.35 -4.36 0.44
CA LEU A 31 3.24 -3.82 -0.35
C LEU A 31 2.85 -2.43 0.14
N GLN A 32 2.75 -2.25 1.44
CA GLN A 32 2.38 -0.94 1.97
C GLN A 32 3.43 0.11 1.67
N LYS A 33 4.70 -0.27 1.71
CA LYS A 33 5.76 0.66 1.32
C LYS A 33 5.64 1.02 -0.15
N ALA A 34 5.34 0.05 -1.00
CA ALA A 34 5.15 0.30 -2.42
C ALA A 34 4.03 1.30 -2.65
N ILE A 35 2.91 1.13 -1.95
CA ILE A 35 1.78 2.04 -2.08
C ILE A 35 2.20 3.46 -1.71
N LEU A 36 2.99 3.60 -0.66
CA LEU A 36 3.40 4.92 -0.20
C LEU A 36 4.32 5.64 -1.18
N THR A 37 4.92 4.93 -2.13
CA THR A 37 5.75 5.58 -3.15
C THR A 37 4.92 6.20 -4.27
N LEU A 38 3.61 5.92 -4.29
CA LEU A 38 2.76 6.39 -5.39
C LEU A 38 2.30 7.82 -5.15
N PRO A 39 2.03 8.56 -6.23
CA PRO A 39 1.34 9.84 -6.09
C PRO A 39 -0.01 9.65 -5.40
N THR A 40 -0.48 10.70 -4.73
CA THR A 40 -1.67 10.61 -3.89
C THR A 40 -2.87 10.02 -4.63
N LYS A 41 -3.12 10.48 -5.85
CA LYS A 41 -4.28 10.03 -6.60
C LYS A 41 -4.21 8.54 -6.90
N GLN A 42 -3.01 8.05 -7.21
CA GLN A 42 -2.82 6.64 -7.48
C GLN A 42 -2.95 5.82 -6.20
N GLN A 43 -2.45 6.34 -5.08
CA GLN A 43 -2.64 5.68 -3.79
C GLN A 43 -4.11 5.50 -3.48
N LEU A 44 -4.88 6.58 -3.64
CA LEU A 44 -6.30 6.53 -3.33
C LEU A 44 -7.03 5.57 -4.24
N ALA A 45 -6.75 5.63 -5.53
CA ALA A 45 -7.40 4.72 -6.48
C ALA A 45 -7.08 3.27 -6.14
N PHE A 46 -5.81 2.99 -5.82
CA PHE A 46 -5.42 1.63 -5.50
C PHE A 46 -6.06 1.17 -4.20
N ASN A 47 -5.97 1.97 -3.15
CA ASN A 47 -6.48 1.57 -1.85
C ASN A 47 -7.98 1.35 -1.86
N LEU A 48 -8.72 2.26 -2.48
CA LEU A 48 -10.16 2.15 -2.51
C LEU A 48 -10.64 0.97 -3.35
N ARG A 49 -9.89 0.63 -4.38
CA ARG A 49 -10.25 -0.51 -5.21
C ARG A 49 -9.79 -1.82 -4.59
N TYR A 50 -8.57 -1.88 -4.14
CA TYR A 50 -7.96 -3.13 -3.70
C TYR A 50 -8.46 -3.55 -2.31
N TYR A 51 -8.47 -2.61 -1.36
CA TYR A 51 -8.85 -2.94 0.01
C TYR A 51 -10.34 -2.79 0.25
N ASP A 52 -10.94 -1.75 -0.28
CA ASP A 52 -12.35 -1.47 -0.04
C ASP A 52 -13.25 -2.02 -1.12
N ASP A 53 -12.67 -2.54 -2.19
CA ASP A 53 -13.41 -3.21 -3.27
C ASP A 53 -14.48 -2.33 -3.90
N LEU A 54 -14.23 -1.03 -3.98
CA LEU A 54 -15.19 -0.10 -4.57
C LEU A 54 -15.08 -0.13 -6.10
N GLY A 55 -16.19 0.16 -6.76
CA GLY A 55 -16.18 0.28 -8.20
C GLY A 55 -15.53 1.56 -8.64
N TYR A 56 -15.10 1.60 -9.91
CA TYR A 56 -14.43 2.78 -10.43
C TYR A 56 -15.31 4.02 -10.37
N ASP A 57 -16.63 3.85 -10.59
CA ASP A 57 -17.56 4.97 -10.49
C ASP A 57 -17.61 5.53 -9.07
N GLU A 58 -17.64 4.65 -8.10
CA GLU A 58 -17.68 5.07 -6.71
C GLU A 58 -16.42 5.82 -6.33
N ILE A 59 -15.28 5.27 -6.73
CA ILE A 59 -14.00 5.91 -6.44
C ILE A 59 -13.92 7.28 -7.11
N ALA A 60 -14.40 7.35 -8.34
CA ALA A 60 -14.39 8.62 -9.07
C ALA A 60 -15.18 9.69 -8.32
N GLY A 61 -16.30 9.31 -7.75
CA GLY A 61 -17.08 10.24 -6.96
C GLY A 61 -16.37 10.70 -5.70
N ILE A 62 -15.58 9.80 -5.10
CA ILE A 62 -14.87 10.13 -3.85
C ILE A 62 -13.68 11.05 -4.13
N ILE A 63 -12.92 10.78 -5.17
CA ILE A 63 -11.68 11.53 -5.40
C ILE A 63 -11.84 12.64 -6.44
N GLY A 64 -13.05 12.85 -6.96
CA GLY A 64 -13.29 13.93 -7.90
C GLY A 64 -12.67 13.67 -9.27
N SER A 65 -12.87 12.49 -9.80
CA SER A 65 -12.31 12.10 -11.08
C SER A 65 -13.38 11.44 -11.92
N THR A 66 -13.00 10.83 -13.03
CA THR A 66 -13.90 10.04 -13.86
C THR A 66 -13.60 8.57 -13.65
N ALA A 67 -14.57 7.71 -13.96
CA ALA A 67 -14.37 6.27 -13.84
C ALA A 67 -13.20 5.81 -14.70
N ASP A 68 -13.08 6.32 -15.92
CA ASP A 68 -11.96 5.95 -16.78
C ASP A 68 -10.64 6.43 -16.20
N GLY A 69 -10.63 7.63 -15.63
CA GLY A 69 -9.43 8.16 -14.99
C GLY A 69 -9.00 7.32 -13.82
N VAL A 70 -9.97 6.88 -13.02
CA VAL A 70 -9.67 6.00 -11.87
C VAL A 70 -9.14 4.67 -12.37
N LYS A 71 -9.74 4.10 -13.38
CA LYS A 71 -9.28 2.83 -13.93
C LYS A 71 -7.84 2.94 -14.40
N SER A 72 -7.52 4.00 -15.11
CA SER A 72 -6.15 4.23 -15.57
C SER A 72 -5.20 4.39 -14.39
N SER A 73 -5.59 5.20 -13.40
CA SER A 73 -4.76 5.41 -12.21
C SER A 73 -4.52 4.11 -11.46
N TYR A 74 -5.56 3.29 -11.35
CA TYR A 74 -5.43 2.00 -10.67
C TYR A 74 -4.46 1.09 -11.41
N HIS A 75 -4.57 1.01 -12.73
CA HIS A 75 -3.67 0.13 -13.50
C HIS A 75 -2.23 0.62 -13.46
N ILE A 76 -2.02 1.92 -13.52
CA ILE A 76 -0.67 2.47 -13.40
C ILE A 76 -0.12 2.17 -12.01
N ALA A 77 -0.93 2.38 -10.98
CA ALA A 77 -0.52 2.09 -9.61
C ALA A 77 -0.15 0.62 -9.46
N LYS A 78 -0.98 -0.26 -10.00
CA LYS A 78 -0.74 -1.69 -9.91
C LYS A 78 0.57 -2.08 -10.57
N ASP A 79 0.84 -1.53 -11.75
CA ASP A 79 2.09 -1.83 -12.44
C ASP A 79 3.30 -1.35 -11.63
N LYS A 80 3.21 -0.16 -11.05
CA LYS A 80 4.30 0.35 -10.24
C LYS A 80 4.53 -0.50 -9.00
N ILE A 81 3.43 -0.94 -8.38
CA ILE A 81 3.52 -1.78 -7.20
C ILE A 81 4.17 -3.12 -7.55
N ILE A 82 3.76 -3.72 -8.67
CA ILE A 82 4.34 -4.99 -9.09
C ILE A 82 5.84 -4.84 -9.30
N LYS A 83 6.26 -3.76 -9.95
CA LYS A 83 7.67 -3.52 -10.15
C LYS A 83 8.41 -3.37 -8.83
N TYR A 84 7.82 -2.64 -7.90
CA TYR A 84 8.42 -2.46 -6.59
C TYR A 84 8.54 -3.80 -5.87
N MET A 85 7.47 -4.60 -5.90
CA MET A 85 7.47 -5.88 -5.21
C MET A 85 8.49 -6.85 -5.79
N ASN A 86 8.74 -6.76 -7.08
CA ASN A 86 9.70 -7.65 -7.74
C ASN A 86 11.12 -7.14 -7.65
N SER A 87 11.33 -5.97 -7.10
CA SER A 87 12.69 -5.48 -6.93
C SER A 87 13.33 -6.21 -5.74
N ASN A 88 14.62 -6.39 -5.81
CA ASN A 88 15.32 -7.13 -4.77
C ASN A 88 15.86 -6.27 -3.68
N ASN A 89 15.48 -5.04 -3.66
CA ASN A 89 16.03 -4.15 -2.66
C ASN A 89 15.08 -3.78 -1.57
#